data_fc8206ecb10a9ce7cbffd2af032a594a
#
_entry.id   fc8206ecb10a9ce7cbffd2af032a594a
#
_cell.length_a   1.000
_cell.length_b   1.000
_cell.length_c   1.000
_cell.angle_alpha   90.00
_cell.angle_beta   90.00
_cell.angle_gamma   90.00
#
_symmetry.space_group_name_H-M   'P 1'
#
loop_
_entity.id
_entity.type
_entity.pdbx_description
1 polymer ?
#
loop_
_entity_poly.entity_id
_entity_poly.type
_entity_poly.pdbx_seq_one_letter_code
_entity_poly.pdbx_strand_id
1 'polypeptide(L)'
;MTRSRSSAPAEDAPLVIAAEVKSALRLAAVNDAAARLGLKPGMALADARAMYPTIAVANADPEADARLLVAIADWCDRYTPLIGLDPPDGLVLDVTGCAHLFGGEAALCRDLVRRLALQGFHARVAIADTVGCAFAVARYDTALIVPVGETGASLLALPLAALRIAPDVVAALAQVGLKRIADVVERPRAPLAARFGEHFVRRIDQALGRDDEPIEPRLPIPPYVAERRFADPILLEGDVLRTIEQLAHELARLMERRGEGARRLEAALFHTDGKVHRIALGTGAPLREGARIRALFAERLAAVADDCDPGFGFDVIRLSALATERCDPAQSGLAAPDHAAELAHLVDRLGARFGLRRVTRLVPQDTHIPEFAVAAVPASENRRPRTDNRNPSSVFGRLSSDQDSLAPARPIHLFERPEPIEAIAEVPDGPPVRFRWRRVLHQVAHAEGPERIAMQWWRDEQGRALTRDYFRVESNEGVRVWLYREGFYNARAKPNWFLHGLFA
;
A
#
# COMPACT_ATOMS: atom_id res chain seq x y z
N MET A 1 13.85 -7.95 12.51
CA MET A 1 13.73 -9.43 12.48
C MET A 1 15.04 -10.02 12.98
N THR A 2 15.06 -10.51 14.21
CA THR A 2 16.15 -11.26 14.80
C THR A 2 16.25 -12.62 14.08
N ARG A 3 17.25 -12.79 13.23
CA ARG A 3 17.63 -14.12 12.75
C ARG A 3 17.98 -14.96 13.98
N SER A 4 17.09 -15.88 14.34
CA SER A 4 17.46 -16.99 15.21
C SER A 4 18.64 -17.68 14.56
N ARG A 5 19.83 -17.59 15.18
CA ARG A 5 21.01 -18.36 14.81
C ARG A 5 20.81 -19.81 15.27
N SER A 6 19.84 -20.49 14.68
CA SER A 6 19.86 -21.94 14.61
C SER A 6 20.95 -22.30 13.62
N SER A 7 21.93 -23.10 14.03
CA SER A 7 23.11 -23.56 13.30
C SER A 7 22.81 -23.74 11.81
N ALA A 8 23.18 -22.75 10.99
CA ALA A 8 23.17 -22.92 9.55
C ALA A 8 24.12 -24.10 9.23
N PRO A 9 23.72 -25.09 8.43
CA PRO A 9 24.61 -26.13 7.98
C PRO A 9 25.81 -25.48 7.31
N ALA A 10 26.98 -26.13 7.42
CA ALA A 10 28.20 -25.68 6.76
C ALA A 10 27.88 -25.47 5.27
N GLU A 11 28.44 -24.41 4.66
CA GLU A 11 28.15 -23.96 3.29
C GLU A 11 28.19 -25.06 2.22
N ASP A 12 28.97 -26.13 2.48
CA ASP A 12 29.13 -27.33 1.65
C ASP A 12 28.33 -28.56 2.12
N ALA A 13 27.49 -28.44 3.14
CA ALA A 13 26.72 -29.60 3.62
C ALA A 13 25.47 -29.83 2.71
N PRO A 14 25.15 -31.13 2.41
CA PRO A 14 23.97 -31.46 1.65
C PRO A 14 22.70 -31.00 2.37
N LEU A 15 21.94 -30.10 1.75
CA LEU A 15 20.69 -29.56 2.25
C LEU A 15 19.56 -29.79 1.26
N VAL A 16 18.41 -30.21 1.77
CA VAL A 16 17.20 -30.36 0.98
C VAL A 16 16.03 -29.58 1.61
N ILE A 17 15.16 -29.06 0.79
CA ILE A 17 13.90 -28.47 1.20
C ILE A 17 12.79 -29.50 0.99
N ALA A 18 12.03 -29.81 2.03
CA ALA A 18 10.92 -30.75 1.97
C ALA A 18 9.59 -30.01 1.97
N ALA A 19 8.67 -30.43 1.10
CA ALA A 19 7.28 -29.97 1.06
C ALA A 19 6.32 -31.15 1.09
N GLU A 20 5.13 -30.93 1.65
CA GLU A 20 4.06 -31.91 1.61
C GLU A 20 3.35 -31.85 0.25
N VAL A 21 3.37 -32.96 -0.48
CA VAL A 21 2.68 -33.11 -1.77
C VAL A 21 1.82 -34.38 -1.73
N LYS A 22 0.50 -34.24 -1.80
CA LYS A 22 -0.46 -35.37 -1.71
C LYS A 22 -0.21 -36.26 -0.47
N SER A 23 -0.10 -35.63 0.71
CA SER A 23 0.13 -36.29 2.00
C SER A 23 1.46 -37.05 2.12
N ALA A 24 2.44 -36.77 1.27
CA ALA A 24 3.78 -37.33 1.34
C ALA A 24 4.82 -36.19 1.32
N LEU A 25 5.84 -36.28 2.17
CA LEU A 25 6.97 -35.34 2.13
C LEU A 25 7.87 -35.66 0.94
N ARG A 26 8.02 -34.69 0.05
CA ARG A 26 8.89 -34.76 -1.12
C ARG A 26 9.89 -33.61 -1.12
N LEU A 27 11.01 -33.84 -1.80
CA LEU A 27 12.01 -32.79 -1.99
C LEU A 27 11.46 -31.74 -2.93
N ALA A 28 11.30 -30.52 -2.44
CA ALA A 28 10.90 -29.35 -3.23
C ALA A 28 12.13 -28.72 -3.93
N ALA A 29 13.27 -28.63 -3.19
CA ALA A 29 14.53 -28.13 -3.71
C ALA A 29 15.71 -28.87 -3.07
N VAL A 30 16.85 -28.83 -3.74
CA VAL A 30 18.12 -29.43 -3.30
C VAL A 30 19.24 -28.43 -3.59
N ASN A 31 20.23 -28.32 -2.70
CA ASN A 31 21.42 -27.52 -3.01
C ASN A 31 22.40 -28.33 -3.88
N ASP A 32 23.45 -27.67 -4.38
CA ASP A 32 24.44 -28.31 -5.27
C ASP A 32 25.13 -29.53 -4.63
N ALA A 33 25.37 -29.50 -3.32
CA ALA A 33 25.95 -30.63 -2.59
C ALA A 33 25.01 -31.84 -2.61
N ALA A 34 23.73 -31.64 -2.34
CA ALA A 34 22.71 -32.68 -2.41
C ALA A 34 22.48 -33.19 -3.84
N ALA A 35 22.50 -32.29 -4.84
CA ALA A 35 22.38 -32.63 -6.26
C ALA A 35 23.54 -33.53 -6.73
N ARG A 36 24.78 -33.23 -6.30
CA ARG A 36 25.97 -34.08 -6.58
C ARG A 36 25.86 -35.51 -5.98
N LEU A 37 25.10 -35.67 -4.92
CA LEU A 37 24.79 -36.97 -4.32
C LEU A 37 23.63 -37.69 -5.06
N GLY A 38 23.09 -37.12 -6.16
CA GLY A 38 22.03 -37.73 -6.96
C GLY A 38 20.63 -37.46 -6.45
N LEU A 39 20.44 -36.61 -5.43
CA LEU A 39 19.12 -36.21 -4.96
C LEU A 39 18.48 -35.21 -5.92
N LYS A 40 17.18 -35.36 -6.17
CA LYS A 40 16.45 -34.56 -7.15
C LYS A 40 15.13 -34.07 -6.57
N PRO A 41 14.64 -32.87 -6.97
CA PRO A 41 13.29 -32.45 -6.67
C PRO A 41 12.25 -33.49 -7.11
N GLY A 42 11.18 -33.65 -6.31
CA GLY A 42 10.15 -34.67 -6.51
C GLY A 42 10.41 -36.03 -5.85
N MET A 43 11.67 -36.37 -5.48
CA MET A 43 12.01 -37.60 -4.73
C MET A 43 11.32 -37.61 -3.36
N ALA A 44 10.89 -38.77 -2.89
CA ALA A 44 10.39 -38.89 -1.52
C ALA A 44 11.46 -38.60 -0.48
N LEU A 45 11.14 -37.85 0.57
CA LEU A 45 12.10 -37.55 1.64
C LEU A 45 12.61 -38.82 2.35
N ALA A 46 11.75 -39.84 2.45
CA ALA A 46 12.14 -41.14 3.02
C ALA A 46 13.25 -41.80 2.21
N ASP A 47 13.18 -41.77 0.88
CA ASP A 47 14.19 -42.34 -0.01
C ASP A 47 15.50 -41.56 0.10
N ALA A 48 15.42 -40.24 0.14
CA ALA A 48 16.61 -39.38 0.35
C ALA A 48 17.31 -39.65 1.66
N ARG A 49 16.56 -39.83 2.76
CA ARG A 49 17.11 -40.21 4.07
C ARG A 49 17.66 -41.65 4.11
N ALA A 50 17.05 -42.55 3.37
CA ALA A 50 17.58 -43.92 3.25
C ALA A 50 18.93 -43.95 2.51
N MET A 51 19.12 -43.07 1.53
CA MET A 51 20.40 -42.92 0.82
C MET A 51 21.44 -42.17 1.66
N TYR A 52 21.02 -41.12 2.35
CA TYR A 52 21.90 -40.23 3.13
C TYR A 52 21.22 -39.85 4.46
N PRO A 53 21.41 -40.65 5.53
CA PRO A 53 20.74 -40.45 6.83
C PRO A 53 21.04 -39.10 7.50
N THR A 54 22.22 -38.53 7.22
CA THR A 54 22.70 -37.28 7.84
C THR A 54 22.34 -36.02 7.04
N ILE A 55 21.48 -36.15 6.02
CA ILE A 55 21.09 -34.99 5.19
C ILE A 55 20.35 -33.93 6.01
N ALA A 56 20.76 -32.66 5.85
CA ALA A 56 20.06 -31.55 6.44
C ALA A 56 18.73 -31.32 5.70
N VAL A 57 17.63 -31.18 6.47
CA VAL A 57 16.30 -30.98 5.92
C VAL A 57 15.72 -29.72 6.52
N ALA A 58 15.23 -28.81 5.65
CA ALA A 58 14.39 -27.67 6.02
C ALA A 58 13.00 -27.84 5.41
N ASN A 59 11.99 -27.33 6.08
CA ASN A 59 10.64 -27.32 5.52
C ASN A 59 10.49 -26.17 4.53
N ALA A 60 9.74 -26.38 3.46
CA ALA A 60 9.36 -25.33 2.54
C ALA A 60 8.49 -24.30 3.26
N ASP A 61 8.77 -23.02 3.02
CA ASP A 61 7.97 -21.87 3.49
C ASP A 61 7.68 -20.95 2.28
N PRO A 62 6.63 -21.27 1.49
CA PRO A 62 6.30 -20.50 0.29
C PRO A 62 5.99 -19.02 0.58
N GLU A 63 5.47 -18.71 1.79
CA GLU A 63 5.19 -17.33 2.16
C GLU A 63 6.49 -16.55 2.44
N ALA A 64 7.47 -17.18 3.09
CA ALA A 64 8.78 -16.57 3.29
C ALA A 64 9.50 -16.38 1.95
N ASP A 65 9.42 -17.36 1.04
CA ASP A 65 10.00 -17.28 -0.29
C ASP A 65 9.35 -16.13 -1.11
N ALA A 66 8.02 -16.01 -1.06
CA ALA A 66 7.31 -14.92 -1.72
C ALA A 66 7.70 -13.55 -1.13
N ARG A 67 7.81 -13.42 0.20
CA ARG A 67 8.28 -12.20 0.84
C ARG A 67 9.72 -11.85 0.45
N LEU A 68 10.57 -12.85 0.33
CA LEU A 68 11.96 -12.67 -0.11
C LEU A 68 12.02 -12.19 -1.56
N LEU A 69 11.22 -12.78 -2.46
CA LEU A 69 11.15 -12.34 -3.85
C LEU A 69 10.71 -10.88 -3.96
N VAL A 70 9.72 -10.46 -3.15
CA VAL A 70 9.29 -9.06 -3.05
C VAL A 70 10.43 -8.17 -2.55
N ALA A 71 11.19 -8.59 -1.54
CA ALA A 71 12.32 -7.81 -1.03
C ALA A 71 13.45 -7.67 -2.07
N ILE A 72 13.71 -8.71 -2.86
CA ILE A 72 14.66 -8.64 -3.98
C ILE A 72 14.15 -7.70 -5.07
N ALA A 73 12.84 -7.72 -5.37
CA ALA A 73 12.24 -6.78 -6.31
C ALA A 73 12.35 -5.33 -5.82
N ASP A 74 12.11 -5.06 -4.53
CA ASP A 74 12.33 -3.75 -3.92
C ASP A 74 13.77 -3.27 -4.11
N TRP A 75 14.72 -4.17 -3.90
CA TRP A 75 16.13 -3.85 -4.09
C TRP A 75 16.48 -3.63 -5.57
N CYS A 76 15.89 -4.41 -6.50
CA CYS A 76 16.09 -4.26 -7.94
C CYS A 76 15.52 -2.95 -8.49
N ASP A 77 14.64 -2.27 -7.75
CA ASP A 77 14.11 -0.94 -8.10
C ASP A 77 15.22 0.10 -8.36
N ARG A 78 16.42 -0.12 -7.84
CA ARG A 78 17.63 0.68 -8.16
C ARG A 78 18.01 0.68 -9.64
N TYR A 79 17.57 -0.31 -10.40
CA TYR A 79 17.88 -0.43 -11.84
C TYR A 79 16.80 0.18 -12.70
N THR A 80 15.54 -0.02 -12.34
CA THR A 80 14.36 0.49 -13.04
C THR A 80 13.15 0.49 -12.12
N PRO A 81 12.22 1.45 -12.25
CA PRO A 81 10.96 1.40 -11.51
C PRO A 81 9.93 0.40 -12.10
N LEU A 82 10.22 -0.13 -13.31
CA LEU A 82 9.35 -1.05 -14.03
C LEU A 82 9.74 -2.50 -13.70
N ILE A 83 9.25 -3.01 -12.57
CA ILE A 83 9.54 -4.37 -12.11
C ILE A 83 8.24 -5.14 -11.92
N GLY A 84 8.13 -6.28 -12.63
CA GLY A 84 7.10 -7.29 -12.43
C GLY A 84 7.65 -8.49 -11.65
N LEU A 85 6.79 -9.12 -10.84
CA LEU A 85 7.08 -10.41 -10.23
C LEU A 85 6.72 -11.53 -11.21
N ASP A 86 7.58 -12.53 -11.32
CA ASP A 86 7.34 -13.78 -12.08
C ASP A 86 7.55 -14.99 -11.12
N PRO A 87 6.57 -15.24 -10.23
CA PRO A 87 6.69 -16.29 -9.22
C PRO A 87 6.92 -17.68 -9.85
N PRO A 88 7.58 -18.60 -9.09
CA PRO A 88 7.97 -18.48 -7.68
C PRO A 88 9.33 -17.82 -7.46
N ASP A 89 10.20 -17.66 -8.46
CA ASP A 89 11.61 -17.34 -8.32
C ASP A 89 12.15 -16.37 -9.38
N GLY A 90 11.27 -15.70 -10.13
CA GLY A 90 11.60 -14.80 -11.22
C GLY A 90 11.20 -13.34 -10.97
N LEU A 91 11.95 -12.45 -11.61
CA LEU A 91 11.64 -11.02 -11.74
C LEU A 91 11.79 -10.62 -13.21
N VAL A 92 10.93 -9.72 -13.66
CA VAL A 92 11.01 -9.09 -14.98
C VAL A 92 11.24 -7.60 -14.78
N LEU A 93 12.30 -7.08 -15.40
CA LEU A 93 12.71 -5.68 -15.31
C LEU A 93 12.68 -5.06 -16.72
N ASP A 94 11.91 -4.00 -16.91
CA ASP A 94 12.06 -3.20 -18.12
C ASP A 94 13.20 -2.21 -17.91
N VAL A 95 14.31 -2.45 -18.59
CA VAL A 95 15.53 -1.63 -18.52
C VAL A 95 15.65 -0.67 -19.69
N THR A 96 14.61 -0.54 -20.51
CA THR A 96 14.56 0.40 -21.65
C THR A 96 14.87 1.82 -21.17
N GLY A 97 15.89 2.43 -21.75
CA GLY A 97 16.33 3.76 -21.38
C GLY A 97 17.11 3.87 -20.05
N CYS A 98 17.33 2.77 -19.31
CA CYS A 98 18.06 2.78 -18.04
C CYS A 98 19.51 2.25 -18.14
N ALA A 99 19.79 1.37 -19.11
CA ALA A 99 21.07 0.66 -19.21
C ALA A 99 22.29 1.60 -19.32
N HIS A 100 22.12 2.77 -19.95
CA HIS A 100 23.21 3.75 -20.10
C HIS A 100 23.72 4.29 -18.77
N LEU A 101 22.89 4.32 -17.72
CA LEU A 101 23.26 4.77 -16.36
C LEU A 101 24.25 3.82 -15.67
N PHE A 102 24.37 2.59 -16.20
CA PHE A 102 25.24 1.54 -15.68
C PHE A 102 26.44 1.24 -16.58
N GLY A 103 26.59 1.98 -17.69
CA GLY A 103 27.63 1.71 -18.69
C GLY A 103 27.22 0.65 -19.73
N GLY A 104 25.92 0.51 -19.98
CA GLY A 104 25.32 -0.38 -20.96
C GLY A 104 24.76 -1.67 -20.35
N GLU A 105 24.02 -2.44 -21.17
CA GLU A 105 23.30 -3.65 -20.77
C GLU A 105 24.19 -4.71 -20.13
N ALA A 106 25.35 -4.97 -20.74
CA ALA A 106 26.30 -5.97 -20.21
C ALA A 106 26.85 -5.57 -18.84
N ALA A 107 27.09 -4.28 -18.61
CA ALA A 107 27.57 -3.78 -17.32
C ALA A 107 26.45 -3.86 -16.27
N LEU A 108 25.20 -3.53 -16.64
CA LEU A 108 24.04 -3.66 -15.79
C LEU A 108 23.84 -5.12 -15.33
N CYS A 109 23.86 -6.09 -16.26
CA CYS A 109 23.72 -7.51 -15.93
C CYS A 109 24.83 -7.98 -14.97
N ARG A 110 26.07 -7.61 -15.21
CA ARG A 110 27.20 -7.97 -14.34
C ARG A 110 27.09 -7.36 -12.95
N ASP A 111 26.70 -6.09 -12.86
CA ASP A 111 26.50 -5.43 -11.57
C ASP A 111 25.39 -6.09 -10.76
N LEU A 112 24.25 -6.40 -11.39
CA LEU A 112 23.12 -7.08 -10.78
C LEU A 112 23.53 -8.45 -10.24
N VAL A 113 24.13 -9.32 -11.05
CA VAL A 113 24.55 -10.67 -10.64
C VAL A 113 25.60 -10.59 -9.53
N ARG A 114 26.61 -9.72 -9.67
CA ARG A 114 27.66 -9.54 -8.66
C ARG A 114 27.08 -9.11 -7.30
N ARG A 115 26.17 -8.13 -7.29
CA ARG A 115 25.59 -7.61 -6.04
C ARG A 115 24.67 -8.63 -5.38
N LEU A 116 23.88 -9.38 -6.14
CA LEU A 116 23.07 -10.48 -5.61
C LEU A 116 23.94 -11.59 -5.03
N ALA A 117 25.06 -11.92 -5.69
CA ALA A 117 26.02 -12.91 -5.18
C ALA A 117 26.64 -12.46 -3.85
N LEU A 118 26.97 -11.18 -3.68
CA LEU A 118 27.47 -10.62 -2.40
C LEU A 118 26.43 -10.72 -1.27
N GLN A 119 25.14 -10.78 -1.61
CA GLN A 119 24.05 -10.99 -0.65
C GLN A 119 23.74 -12.48 -0.42
N GLY A 120 24.49 -13.39 -1.06
CA GLY A 120 24.30 -14.83 -0.94
C GLY A 120 23.27 -15.43 -1.90
N PHE A 121 22.86 -14.69 -2.94
CA PHE A 121 21.92 -15.20 -3.94
C PHE A 121 22.64 -15.63 -5.21
N HIS A 122 22.33 -16.83 -5.69
CA HIS A 122 22.72 -17.27 -7.02
C HIS A 122 21.64 -16.87 -8.04
N ALA A 123 21.92 -15.88 -8.87
CA ALA A 123 20.99 -15.34 -9.86
C ALA A 123 21.50 -15.55 -11.28
N ARG A 124 20.58 -15.82 -12.20
CA ARG A 124 20.81 -15.81 -13.65
C ARG A 124 20.02 -14.64 -14.26
N VAL A 125 20.60 -13.96 -15.21
CA VAL A 125 19.99 -12.80 -15.87
C VAL A 125 20.20 -12.89 -17.38
N ALA A 126 19.19 -12.43 -18.13
CA ALA A 126 19.31 -12.19 -19.57
C ALA A 126 18.51 -10.96 -19.99
N ILE A 127 18.97 -10.27 -21.02
CA ILE A 127 18.25 -9.18 -21.68
C ILE A 127 17.86 -9.64 -23.10
N ALA A 128 16.62 -9.37 -23.48
CA ALA A 128 16.09 -9.63 -24.81
C ALA A 128 14.95 -8.65 -25.12
N ASP A 129 14.52 -8.61 -26.40
CA ASP A 129 13.42 -7.75 -26.85
C ASP A 129 12.05 -8.11 -26.28
N THR A 130 11.88 -9.37 -25.80
CA THR A 130 10.62 -9.86 -25.23
C THR A 130 10.84 -10.49 -23.86
N VAL A 131 9.82 -10.38 -23.00
CA VAL A 131 9.81 -11.01 -21.68
C VAL A 131 10.01 -12.53 -21.78
N GLY A 132 9.30 -13.18 -22.73
CA GLY A 132 9.39 -14.61 -22.94
C GLY A 132 10.79 -15.06 -23.38
N CYS A 133 11.46 -14.32 -24.25
CA CYS A 133 12.85 -14.62 -24.67
C CYS A 133 13.84 -14.41 -23.52
N ALA A 134 13.76 -13.28 -22.81
CA ALA A 134 14.63 -13.01 -21.66
C ALA A 134 14.52 -14.12 -20.60
N PHE A 135 13.29 -14.52 -20.25
CA PHE A 135 13.05 -15.64 -19.34
C PHE A 135 13.68 -16.96 -19.84
N ALA A 136 13.45 -17.29 -21.12
CA ALA A 136 13.93 -18.53 -21.70
C ALA A 136 15.46 -18.62 -21.69
N VAL A 137 16.14 -17.55 -22.11
CA VAL A 137 17.59 -17.47 -22.14
C VAL A 137 18.17 -17.48 -20.72
N ALA A 138 17.62 -16.70 -19.78
CA ALA A 138 18.09 -16.69 -18.41
C ALA A 138 18.06 -18.08 -17.77
N ARG A 139 17.10 -18.94 -18.07
CA ARG A 139 16.95 -20.26 -17.46
C ARG A 139 17.64 -21.39 -18.21
N TYR A 140 17.69 -21.33 -19.54
CA TYR A 140 18.07 -22.47 -20.38
C TYR A 140 19.30 -22.21 -21.26
N ASP A 141 19.83 -20.99 -21.25
CA ASP A 141 21.05 -20.63 -21.99
C ASP A 141 22.07 -19.94 -21.05
N THR A 142 23.22 -19.61 -21.58
CA THR A 142 24.30 -18.87 -20.87
C THR A 142 24.48 -17.45 -21.40
N ALA A 143 23.76 -17.07 -22.45
CA ALA A 143 23.83 -15.74 -23.02
C ALA A 143 23.29 -14.70 -22.03
N LEU A 144 24.01 -13.57 -21.86
CA LEU A 144 23.55 -12.44 -21.04
C LEU A 144 22.66 -11.48 -21.84
N ILE A 145 22.88 -11.37 -23.14
CA ILE A 145 22.18 -10.43 -24.02
C ILE A 145 21.86 -11.13 -25.33
N VAL A 146 20.60 -11.05 -25.71
CA VAL A 146 20.12 -11.42 -27.05
C VAL A 146 20.15 -10.18 -27.90
N PRO A 147 20.87 -10.16 -29.04
CA PRO A 147 20.88 -9.00 -29.94
C PRO A 147 19.49 -8.66 -30.45
N VAL A 148 19.26 -7.37 -30.68
CA VAL A 148 17.99 -6.87 -31.22
C VAL A 148 17.66 -7.57 -32.55
N GLY A 149 16.46 -8.10 -32.66
CA GLY A 149 16.00 -8.84 -33.84
C GLY A 149 16.41 -10.34 -33.88
N GLU A 150 17.24 -10.84 -32.97
CA GLU A 150 17.68 -12.23 -32.92
C GLU A 150 16.85 -13.11 -31.96
N THR A 151 15.76 -12.59 -31.43
CA THR A 151 14.83 -13.29 -30.52
C THR A 151 14.43 -14.66 -31.04
N GLY A 152 14.03 -14.77 -32.31
CA GLY A 152 13.64 -16.04 -32.91
C GLY A 152 14.76 -17.06 -32.91
N ALA A 153 15.97 -16.68 -33.39
CA ALA A 153 17.11 -17.54 -33.47
C ALA A 153 17.55 -18.10 -32.10
N SER A 154 17.53 -17.24 -31.07
CA SER A 154 17.90 -17.59 -29.71
C SER A 154 16.94 -18.55 -29.05
N LEU A 155 15.65 -18.55 -29.43
CA LEU A 155 14.61 -19.40 -28.85
C LEU A 155 14.56 -20.80 -29.46
N LEU A 156 14.82 -20.97 -30.78
CA LEU A 156 14.52 -22.20 -31.52
C LEU A 156 15.15 -23.46 -30.92
N ALA A 157 16.35 -23.36 -30.41
CA ALA A 157 17.08 -24.50 -29.85
C ALA A 157 16.63 -24.88 -28.41
N LEU A 158 15.90 -23.97 -27.73
CA LEU A 158 15.53 -24.15 -26.34
C LEU A 158 14.37 -25.14 -26.17
N PRO A 159 14.27 -25.81 -24.99
CA PRO A 159 13.18 -26.73 -24.71
C PRO A 159 11.85 -25.98 -24.57
N LEU A 160 10.72 -26.67 -24.84
CA LEU A 160 9.39 -26.10 -24.71
C LEU A 160 9.04 -25.61 -23.29
N ALA A 161 9.67 -26.17 -22.26
CA ALA A 161 9.55 -25.68 -20.90
C ALA A 161 9.99 -24.20 -20.74
N ALA A 162 10.83 -23.70 -21.63
CA ALA A 162 11.27 -22.31 -21.65
C ALA A 162 10.15 -21.30 -21.99
N LEU A 163 9.01 -21.77 -22.51
CA LEU A 163 7.84 -20.93 -22.81
C LEU A 163 6.93 -20.67 -21.60
N ARG A 164 7.32 -20.99 -20.37
CA ARG A 164 6.51 -20.79 -19.16
C ARG A 164 5.13 -21.46 -19.24
N ILE A 165 5.07 -22.66 -19.79
CA ILE A 165 3.86 -23.48 -19.89
C ILE A 165 3.82 -24.53 -18.78
N ALA A 166 2.62 -25.00 -18.46
CA ALA A 166 2.41 -25.98 -17.41
C ALA A 166 3.17 -27.31 -17.66
N PRO A 167 3.73 -27.96 -16.64
CA PRO A 167 4.53 -29.19 -16.81
C PRO A 167 3.80 -30.35 -17.45
N ASP A 168 2.47 -30.45 -17.28
CA ASP A 168 1.62 -31.44 -17.92
C ASP A 168 1.51 -31.21 -19.42
N VAL A 169 1.42 -29.94 -19.87
CA VAL A 169 1.45 -29.58 -21.30
C VAL A 169 2.82 -29.90 -21.89
N VAL A 170 3.93 -29.62 -21.19
CA VAL A 170 5.27 -30.01 -21.64
C VAL A 170 5.37 -31.53 -21.81
N ALA A 171 4.85 -32.30 -20.86
CA ALA A 171 4.85 -33.77 -20.93
C ALA A 171 4.01 -34.27 -22.10
N ALA A 172 2.82 -33.71 -22.34
CA ALA A 172 1.94 -34.06 -23.45
C ALA A 172 2.57 -33.76 -24.83
N LEU A 173 3.26 -32.62 -24.94
CA LEU A 173 4.03 -32.25 -26.15
C LEU A 173 5.18 -33.23 -26.38
N ALA A 174 5.91 -33.60 -25.34
CA ALA A 174 7.01 -34.55 -25.44
C ALA A 174 6.55 -35.95 -25.91
N GLN A 175 5.36 -36.39 -25.46
CA GLN A 175 4.76 -37.67 -25.92
C GLN A 175 4.50 -37.72 -27.43
N VAL A 176 4.25 -36.57 -28.06
CA VAL A 176 4.06 -36.48 -29.53
C VAL A 176 5.33 -36.07 -30.27
N GLY A 177 6.49 -36.14 -29.60
CA GLY A 177 7.79 -35.88 -30.20
C GLY A 177 8.18 -34.40 -30.29
N LEU A 178 7.37 -33.47 -29.76
CA LEU A 178 7.66 -32.05 -29.75
C LEU A 178 8.46 -31.73 -28.47
N LYS A 179 9.72 -31.35 -28.61
CA LYS A 179 10.63 -31.14 -27.49
C LYS A 179 11.24 -29.74 -27.42
N ARG A 180 11.42 -29.10 -28.57
CA ARG A 180 12.06 -27.80 -28.72
C ARG A 180 11.07 -26.76 -29.25
N ILE A 181 11.37 -25.52 -29.06
CA ILE A 181 10.57 -24.41 -29.58
C ILE A 181 10.53 -24.46 -31.12
N ALA A 182 11.63 -24.82 -31.79
CA ALA A 182 11.67 -25.03 -33.24
C ALA A 182 10.59 -25.98 -33.73
N ASP A 183 10.26 -27.03 -32.96
CA ASP A 183 9.30 -28.05 -33.38
C ASP A 183 7.85 -27.51 -33.52
N VAL A 184 7.55 -26.33 -32.92
CA VAL A 184 6.19 -25.78 -32.85
C VAL A 184 6.03 -24.42 -33.56
N VAL A 185 7.14 -23.68 -33.78
CA VAL A 185 7.09 -22.29 -34.29
C VAL A 185 6.44 -22.19 -35.66
N GLU A 186 6.73 -23.13 -36.59
CA GLU A 186 6.23 -23.11 -37.95
C GLU A 186 4.92 -23.88 -38.11
N ARG A 187 4.42 -24.54 -37.05
CA ARG A 187 3.17 -25.31 -37.13
C ARG A 187 1.94 -24.41 -37.14
N PRO A 188 0.86 -24.82 -37.80
CA PRO A 188 -0.41 -24.11 -37.78
C PRO A 188 -0.90 -23.93 -36.31
N ARG A 189 -1.33 -22.71 -35.94
CA ARG A 189 -1.75 -22.37 -34.60
C ARG A 189 -3.04 -23.07 -34.16
N ALA A 190 -4.02 -23.19 -35.07
CA ALA A 190 -5.32 -23.74 -34.73
C ALA A 190 -5.27 -25.19 -34.19
N PRO A 191 -4.53 -26.15 -34.80
CA PRO A 191 -4.38 -27.50 -34.25
C PRO A 191 -3.63 -27.52 -32.89
N LEU A 192 -2.66 -26.61 -32.69
CA LEU A 192 -1.94 -26.52 -31.45
C LEU A 192 -2.85 -25.96 -30.33
N ALA A 193 -3.64 -24.94 -30.62
CA ALA A 193 -4.61 -24.39 -29.69
C ALA A 193 -5.70 -25.39 -29.28
N ALA A 194 -6.24 -26.11 -30.27
CA ALA A 194 -7.28 -27.12 -30.04
C ALA A 194 -6.80 -28.27 -29.14
N ARG A 195 -5.52 -28.67 -29.23
CA ARG A 195 -4.97 -29.80 -28.46
C ARG A 195 -4.32 -29.42 -27.15
N PHE A 196 -3.60 -28.30 -27.10
CA PHE A 196 -2.77 -27.88 -25.95
C PHE A 196 -3.25 -26.58 -25.28
N GLY A 197 -4.32 -25.99 -25.80
CA GLY A 197 -4.94 -24.78 -25.28
C GLY A 197 -4.40 -23.47 -25.92
N GLU A 198 -5.23 -22.44 -25.93
CA GLU A 198 -4.89 -21.12 -26.47
C GLU A 198 -3.74 -20.45 -25.71
N HIS A 199 -3.63 -20.72 -24.41
CA HIS A 199 -2.54 -20.20 -23.59
C HIS A 199 -1.18 -20.61 -24.11
N PHE A 200 -1.02 -21.85 -24.54
CA PHE A 200 0.23 -22.36 -25.14
C PHE A 200 0.61 -21.58 -26.42
N VAL A 201 -0.35 -21.37 -27.30
CA VAL A 201 -0.11 -20.61 -28.54
C VAL A 201 0.26 -19.14 -28.21
N ARG A 202 -0.46 -18.52 -27.30
CA ARG A 202 -0.15 -17.15 -26.85
C ARG A 202 1.28 -17.05 -26.30
N ARG A 203 1.73 -18.01 -25.48
CA ARG A 203 3.10 -18.02 -24.94
C ARG A 203 4.16 -18.12 -26.04
N ILE A 204 3.91 -18.85 -27.10
CA ILE A 204 4.80 -18.89 -28.27
C ILE A 204 4.85 -17.50 -28.93
N ASP A 205 3.69 -16.91 -29.18
CA ASP A 205 3.61 -15.64 -29.90
C ASP A 205 4.18 -14.46 -29.06
N GLN A 206 3.97 -14.47 -27.75
CA GLN A 206 4.62 -13.53 -26.82
C GLN A 206 6.14 -13.68 -26.80
N ALA A 207 6.64 -14.90 -26.71
CA ALA A 207 8.09 -15.14 -26.72
C ALA A 207 8.75 -14.68 -28.02
N LEU A 208 8.05 -14.80 -29.16
CA LEU A 208 8.52 -14.37 -30.47
C LEU A 208 8.26 -12.89 -30.79
N GLY A 209 7.58 -12.16 -29.90
CA GLY A 209 7.22 -10.76 -30.11
C GLY A 209 6.12 -10.54 -31.15
N ARG A 210 5.28 -11.54 -31.39
CA ARG A 210 4.10 -11.45 -32.26
C ARG A 210 2.84 -10.98 -31.52
N ASP A 211 2.82 -11.17 -30.22
CA ASP A 211 1.82 -10.71 -29.26
C ASP A 211 2.53 -9.99 -28.11
N ASP A 212 1.96 -8.90 -27.63
CA ASP A 212 2.55 -8.12 -26.55
C ASP A 212 2.41 -8.84 -25.19
N GLU A 213 3.45 -8.74 -24.37
CA GLU A 213 3.45 -9.18 -22.99
C GLU A 213 3.79 -7.99 -22.07
N PRO A 214 2.79 -7.20 -21.66
CA PRO A 214 3.04 -6.04 -20.80
C PRO A 214 3.54 -6.48 -19.42
N ILE A 215 4.56 -5.78 -18.92
CA ILE A 215 5.02 -5.95 -17.56
C ILE A 215 4.08 -5.16 -16.65
N GLU A 216 3.42 -5.84 -15.72
CA GLU A 216 2.65 -5.17 -14.67
C GLU A 216 3.60 -4.68 -13.58
N PRO A 217 3.82 -3.37 -13.44
CA PRO A 217 4.73 -2.85 -12.44
C PRO A 217 4.16 -3.09 -11.04
N ARG A 218 4.97 -3.64 -10.16
CA ARG A 218 4.61 -3.93 -8.77
C ARG A 218 4.24 -2.67 -7.98
N LEU A 219 4.88 -1.56 -8.28
CA LEU A 219 4.62 -0.25 -7.69
C LEU A 219 4.18 0.74 -8.76
N PRO A 220 3.31 1.71 -8.40
CA PRO A 220 2.98 2.79 -9.32
C PRO A 220 4.24 3.54 -9.75
N ILE A 221 4.35 3.82 -11.05
CA ILE A 221 5.48 4.59 -11.60
C ILE A 221 5.32 6.04 -11.16
N PRO A 222 6.30 6.60 -10.41
CA PRO A 222 6.21 7.98 -10.00
C PRO A 222 6.35 8.92 -11.21
N PRO A 223 5.54 9.99 -11.29
CA PRO A 223 5.65 10.97 -12.38
C PRO A 223 6.98 11.75 -12.36
N TYR A 224 7.61 11.85 -11.19
CA TYR A 224 8.88 12.53 -11.00
C TYR A 224 9.77 11.74 -10.07
N VAL A 225 11.03 11.54 -10.48
CA VAL A 225 12.05 10.82 -9.73
C VAL A 225 13.38 11.55 -9.84
N ALA A 226 14.09 11.64 -8.74
CA ALA A 226 15.50 12.06 -8.69
C ALA A 226 16.27 11.10 -7.77
N GLU A 227 17.48 10.72 -8.13
CA GLU A 227 18.29 9.81 -7.33
C GLU A 227 19.76 10.22 -7.25
N ARG A 228 20.41 9.79 -6.18
CA ARG A 228 21.84 9.93 -5.97
C ARG A 228 22.47 8.61 -5.59
N ARG A 229 23.57 8.27 -6.26
CA ARG A 229 24.39 7.10 -6.00
C ARG A 229 25.69 7.53 -5.34
N PHE A 230 26.14 6.76 -4.38
CA PHE A 230 27.34 7.00 -3.62
C PHE A 230 28.37 5.91 -3.90
N ALA A 231 29.61 6.30 -4.13
CA ALA A 231 30.72 5.35 -4.25
C ALA A 231 31.02 4.69 -2.89
N ASP A 232 31.01 5.52 -1.83
CA ASP A 232 31.10 5.10 -0.45
C ASP A 232 29.73 5.29 0.22
N PRO A 233 29.17 4.24 0.86
CA PRO A 233 27.86 4.32 1.50
C PRO A 233 27.80 5.36 2.61
N ILE A 234 26.72 6.12 2.68
CA ILE A 234 26.50 7.12 3.73
C ILE A 234 25.78 6.51 4.93
N LEU A 235 26.17 6.93 6.14
CA LEU A 235 25.68 6.41 7.41
C LEU A 235 24.97 7.49 8.25
N LEU A 236 25.32 8.75 8.06
CA LEU A 236 24.85 9.83 8.90
C LEU A 236 23.50 10.36 8.42
N GLU A 237 22.54 10.46 9.34
CA GLU A 237 21.23 11.04 9.07
C GLU A 237 21.32 12.44 8.44
N GLY A 238 22.28 13.27 8.91
CA GLY A 238 22.51 14.60 8.35
C GLY A 238 22.87 14.60 6.87
N ASP A 239 23.59 13.57 6.41
CA ASP A 239 23.95 13.42 4.99
C ASP A 239 22.77 12.91 4.16
N VAL A 240 21.96 12.00 4.75
CA VAL A 240 20.70 11.55 4.14
C VAL A 240 19.76 12.73 3.93
N LEU A 241 19.53 13.54 4.97
CA LEU A 241 18.64 14.71 4.89
C LEU A 241 19.15 15.79 3.92
N ARG A 242 20.47 16.01 3.86
CA ARG A 242 21.09 16.92 2.89
C ARG A 242 20.90 16.43 1.47
N THR A 243 21.05 15.13 1.26
CA THR A 243 20.81 14.52 -0.06
C THR A 243 19.36 14.63 -0.46
N ILE A 244 18.39 14.34 0.45
CA ILE A 244 16.96 14.52 0.20
C ILE A 244 16.65 15.97 -0.21
N GLU A 245 17.24 16.97 0.44
CA GLU A 245 17.06 18.37 0.08
C GLU A 245 17.56 18.68 -1.34
N GLN A 246 18.73 18.16 -1.71
CA GLN A 246 19.29 18.32 -3.05
C GLN A 246 18.38 17.68 -4.12
N LEU A 247 17.93 16.46 -3.88
CA LEU A 247 16.99 15.77 -4.77
C LEU A 247 15.62 16.47 -4.84
N ALA A 248 15.15 17.05 -3.74
CA ALA A 248 13.93 17.86 -3.71
C ALA A 248 14.06 19.11 -4.59
N HIS A 249 15.21 19.76 -4.62
CA HIS A 249 15.46 20.88 -5.55
C HIS A 249 15.48 20.43 -7.02
N GLU A 250 15.99 19.24 -7.32
CA GLU A 250 15.94 18.68 -8.67
C GLU A 250 14.49 18.38 -9.09
N LEU A 251 13.69 17.73 -8.23
CA LEU A 251 12.26 17.51 -8.48
C LEU A 251 11.47 18.80 -8.62
N ALA A 252 11.78 19.80 -7.78
CA ALA A 252 11.12 21.10 -7.81
C ALA A 252 11.23 21.76 -9.20
N ARG A 253 12.41 21.73 -9.81
CA ARG A 253 12.64 22.26 -11.16
C ARG A 253 11.81 21.54 -12.23
N LEU A 254 11.67 20.22 -12.09
CA LEU A 254 10.85 19.42 -13.03
C LEU A 254 9.38 19.71 -12.88
N MET A 255 8.87 19.77 -11.64
CA MET A 255 7.47 20.07 -11.33
C MET A 255 7.09 21.50 -11.67
N GLU A 256 8.02 22.45 -11.49
CA GLU A 256 7.80 23.87 -11.80
C GLU A 256 7.52 24.10 -13.29
N ARG A 257 8.21 23.39 -14.18
CA ARG A 257 7.99 23.46 -15.63
C ARG A 257 6.55 23.10 -16.04
N ARG A 258 5.85 22.31 -15.20
CA ARG A 258 4.45 21.88 -15.43
C ARG A 258 3.45 22.58 -14.51
N GLY A 259 3.91 23.51 -13.66
CA GLY A 259 3.07 24.21 -12.70
C GLY A 259 2.49 23.28 -11.63
N GLU A 260 3.22 22.21 -11.25
CA GLU A 260 2.81 21.21 -10.28
C GLU A 260 3.62 21.30 -9.00
N GLY A 261 3.07 20.77 -7.89
CA GLY A 261 3.77 20.55 -6.63
C GLY A 261 3.44 19.18 -6.06
N ALA A 262 4.31 18.63 -5.24
CA ALA A 262 4.15 17.31 -4.67
C ALA A 262 3.07 17.28 -3.59
N ARG A 263 2.19 16.28 -3.65
CA ARG A 263 1.17 15.92 -2.64
C ARG A 263 1.56 14.68 -1.86
N ARG A 264 2.29 13.77 -2.51
CA ARG A 264 2.88 12.59 -1.86
C ARG A 264 4.30 12.43 -2.34
N LEU A 265 5.21 12.36 -1.40
CA LEU A 265 6.64 12.13 -1.61
C LEU A 265 7.03 10.80 -0.97
N GLU A 266 8.00 10.13 -1.55
CA GLU A 266 8.64 8.96 -0.98
C GLU A 266 10.16 9.06 -1.14
N ALA A 267 10.88 8.88 -0.04
CA ALA A 267 12.31 8.64 -0.08
C ALA A 267 12.57 7.14 0.05
N ALA A 268 13.23 6.55 -0.94
CA ALA A 268 13.72 5.18 -0.89
C ALA A 268 15.21 5.19 -0.60
N LEU A 269 15.60 4.58 0.52
CA LEU A 269 16.97 4.44 1.01
C LEU A 269 17.41 3.00 0.74
N PHE A 270 18.33 2.80 -0.20
CA PHE A 270 18.83 1.48 -0.57
C PHE A 270 20.08 1.17 0.22
N HIS A 271 20.04 0.12 1.00
CA HIS A 271 21.19 -0.39 1.73
C HIS A 271 22.10 -1.22 0.84
N THR A 272 23.35 -1.30 1.25
CA THR A 272 24.34 -2.16 0.61
C THR A 272 24.06 -3.67 0.84
N ASP A 273 23.37 -4.03 1.93
CA ASP A 273 22.97 -5.39 2.31
C ASP A 273 21.65 -5.88 1.66
N GLY A 274 21.09 -5.11 0.73
CA GLY A 274 19.90 -5.49 -0.02
C GLY A 274 18.56 -5.07 0.57
N LYS A 275 18.56 -4.36 1.72
CA LYS A 275 17.32 -3.80 2.27
C LYS A 275 16.98 -2.47 1.60
N VAL A 276 15.69 -2.14 1.57
CA VAL A 276 15.21 -0.83 1.13
C VAL A 276 14.23 -0.28 2.15
N HIS A 277 14.55 0.90 2.71
CA HIS A 277 13.61 1.63 3.55
C HIS A 277 12.86 2.66 2.72
N ARG A 278 11.52 2.54 2.67
CA ARG A 278 10.64 3.48 1.99
C ARG A 278 9.93 4.35 3.00
N ILE A 279 10.19 5.64 2.91
CA ILE A 279 9.68 6.66 3.83
C ILE A 279 8.75 7.57 3.06
N ALA A 280 7.43 7.37 3.27
CA ALA A 280 6.42 8.15 2.57
C ALA A 280 5.96 9.35 3.42
N LEU A 281 5.72 10.46 2.73
CA LEU A 281 5.14 11.70 3.25
C LEU A 281 3.93 12.12 2.41
N GLY A 282 2.97 12.77 3.07
CA GLY A 282 1.91 13.49 2.39
C GLY A 282 1.87 14.93 2.83
N THR A 283 1.41 15.82 1.96
CA THR A 283 1.28 17.26 2.23
C THR A 283 -0.16 17.73 2.08
N GLY A 284 -0.57 18.68 2.91
CA GLY A 284 -1.89 19.30 2.87
C GLY A 284 -2.09 20.24 1.68
N ALA A 285 -0.99 20.77 1.12
CA ALA A 285 -0.96 21.61 -0.07
C ALA A 285 0.17 21.16 -1.00
N PRO A 286 0.12 21.48 -2.32
CA PRO A 286 1.20 21.18 -3.25
C PRO A 286 2.52 21.83 -2.80
N LEU A 287 3.58 21.04 -2.65
CA LEU A 287 4.85 21.49 -2.11
C LEU A 287 5.98 21.30 -3.12
N ARG A 288 6.85 22.32 -3.26
CA ARG A 288 8.07 22.30 -4.08
C ARG A 288 9.33 22.71 -3.32
N GLU A 289 9.17 23.36 -2.18
CA GLU A 289 10.26 23.96 -1.43
C GLU A 289 11.16 22.89 -0.78
N GLY A 290 12.41 22.76 -1.24
CA GLY A 290 13.35 21.71 -0.80
C GLY A 290 13.61 21.74 0.71
N ALA A 291 13.76 22.90 1.31
CA ALA A 291 14.01 23.05 2.74
C ALA A 291 12.82 22.54 3.59
N ARG A 292 11.57 22.79 3.14
CA ARG A 292 10.38 22.26 3.81
C ARG A 292 10.27 20.74 3.62
N ILE A 293 10.55 20.23 2.42
CA ILE A 293 10.58 18.77 2.17
C ILE A 293 11.59 18.11 3.10
N ARG A 294 12.81 18.66 3.22
CA ARG A 294 13.83 18.17 4.16
C ARG A 294 13.33 18.18 5.61
N ALA A 295 12.69 19.25 6.05
CA ALA A 295 12.17 19.36 7.42
C ALA A 295 11.10 18.30 7.72
N LEU A 296 10.21 17.99 6.76
CA LEU A 296 9.20 16.94 6.90
C LEU A 296 9.84 15.56 6.97
N PHE A 297 10.86 15.27 6.16
CA PHE A 297 11.59 14.02 6.24
C PHE A 297 12.37 13.88 7.54
N ALA A 298 12.91 14.96 8.10
CA ALA A 298 13.54 14.92 9.41
C ALA A 298 12.54 14.52 10.53
N GLU A 299 11.34 15.11 10.54
CA GLU A 299 10.28 14.72 11.48
C GLU A 299 9.87 13.25 11.31
N ARG A 300 9.81 12.78 10.07
CA ARG A 300 9.41 11.40 9.76
C ARG A 300 10.50 10.40 10.12
N LEU A 301 11.75 10.67 9.79
CA LEU A 301 12.90 9.83 10.15
C LEU A 301 13.01 9.70 11.67
N ALA A 302 12.90 10.80 12.41
CA ALA A 302 12.88 10.77 13.87
C ALA A 302 11.74 9.91 14.45
N ALA A 303 10.58 9.84 13.77
CA ALA A 303 9.45 9.01 14.21
C ALA A 303 9.60 7.52 13.88
N VAL A 304 10.50 7.14 12.96
CA VAL A 304 10.76 5.75 12.53
C VAL A 304 12.21 5.33 12.77
N ALA A 305 12.94 6.06 13.63
CA ALA A 305 14.37 5.85 13.88
C ALA A 305 14.70 4.41 14.30
N ASP A 306 13.82 3.77 15.09
CA ASP A 306 14.00 2.39 15.55
C ASP A 306 13.91 1.36 14.39
N ASP A 307 13.21 1.70 13.31
CA ASP A 307 13.00 0.83 12.15
C ASP A 307 14.03 1.10 11.02
N CYS A 308 14.74 2.22 11.07
CA CYS A 308 15.65 2.68 10.01
C CYS A 308 17.12 2.67 10.47
N ASP A 309 17.62 1.49 10.89
CA ASP A 309 19.04 1.30 11.19
C ASP A 309 19.85 1.40 9.89
N PRO A 310 20.82 2.33 9.75
CA PRO A 310 21.64 2.46 8.55
C PRO A 310 22.54 1.22 8.28
N GLY A 311 22.79 0.36 9.25
CA GLY A 311 23.58 -0.85 9.08
C GLY A 311 24.93 -0.58 8.42
N PHE A 312 25.18 -1.13 7.22
CA PHE A 312 26.38 -0.90 6.42
C PHE A 312 26.29 0.35 5.54
N GLY A 313 25.27 1.16 5.69
CA GLY A 313 25.05 2.41 4.98
C GLY A 313 24.19 2.29 3.73
N PHE A 314 23.81 3.46 3.22
CA PHE A 314 23.00 3.63 2.03
C PHE A 314 23.91 3.97 0.83
N ASP A 315 23.82 3.20 -0.24
CA ASP A 315 24.57 3.43 -1.49
C ASP A 315 23.74 4.14 -2.57
N VAL A 316 22.40 4.17 -2.42
CA VAL A 316 21.50 4.95 -3.27
C VAL A 316 20.41 5.59 -2.42
N ILE A 317 20.12 6.86 -2.68
CA ILE A 317 18.94 7.56 -2.18
C ILE A 317 18.15 8.04 -3.40
N ARG A 318 16.86 7.69 -3.41
CA ARG A 318 15.91 8.13 -4.42
C ARG A 318 14.78 8.91 -3.75
N LEU A 319 14.44 10.05 -4.32
CA LEU A 319 13.27 10.83 -3.95
C LEU A 319 12.28 10.81 -5.11
N SER A 320 11.04 10.45 -4.82
CA SER A 320 9.97 10.35 -5.80
C SER A 320 8.77 11.19 -5.38
N ALA A 321 8.16 11.91 -6.33
CA ALA A 321 6.84 12.48 -6.14
C ALA A 321 5.81 11.50 -6.69
N LEU A 322 5.11 10.80 -5.78
CA LEU A 322 4.13 9.75 -6.14
C LEU A 322 2.80 10.32 -6.60
N ALA A 323 2.45 11.53 -6.15
CA ALA A 323 1.28 12.27 -6.57
C ALA A 323 1.60 13.76 -6.57
N THR A 324 1.09 14.45 -7.59
CA THR A 324 1.25 15.88 -7.76
C THR A 324 -0.11 16.55 -7.94
N GLU A 325 -0.16 17.85 -7.69
CA GLU A 325 -1.32 18.70 -7.90
C GLU A 325 -0.86 20.03 -8.48
N ARG A 326 -1.73 20.72 -9.21
CA ARG A 326 -1.44 22.07 -9.71
C ARG A 326 -1.02 22.99 -8.56
N CYS A 327 0.06 23.70 -8.77
CA CYS A 327 0.63 24.62 -7.80
C CYS A 327 0.82 25.97 -8.51
N ASP A 328 -0.23 26.79 -8.45
CA ASP A 328 -0.15 28.14 -9.00
C ASP A 328 0.90 28.96 -8.22
N PRO A 329 1.67 29.82 -8.89
CA PRO A 329 2.62 30.68 -8.20
C PRO A 329 1.89 31.55 -7.21
N ALA A 330 2.08 31.29 -5.92
CA ALA A 330 1.51 32.15 -4.89
C ALA A 330 2.25 33.49 -4.90
N GLN A 331 1.56 34.56 -5.24
CA GLN A 331 2.05 35.91 -5.07
C GLN A 331 2.07 36.19 -3.56
N SER A 332 3.21 35.99 -2.92
CA SER A 332 3.41 36.38 -1.51
C SER A 332 3.30 37.91 -1.44
N GLY A 333 2.17 38.39 -0.91
CA GLY A 333 2.00 39.82 -0.60
C GLY A 333 3.01 40.20 0.48
N LEU A 334 3.68 41.33 0.28
CA LEU A 334 4.72 41.87 1.17
C LEU A 334 4.19 42.27 2.58
N ALA A 335 2.91 42.12 2.88
CA ALA A 335 2.30 42.86 4.01
C ALA A 335 1.52 42.03 5.05
N ALA A 336 1.27 40.73 4.90
CA ALA A 336 0.57 39.95 5.93
C ALA A 336 1.07 38.50 5.99
N PRO A 337 1.24 37.91 7.20
CA PRO A 337 1.54 36.49 7.35
C PRO A 337 0.37 35.68 6.75
N ASP A 338 0.69 34.71 5.87
CA ASP A 338 -0.30 33.77 5.36
C ASP A 338 -0.57 32.68 6.40
N HIS A 339 -1.51 32.96 7.30
CA HIS A 339 -1.92 32.03 8.36
C HIS A 339 -2.42 30.68 7.81
N ALA A 340 -2.96 30.66 6.58
CA ALA A 340 -3.40 29.42 5.95
C ALA A 340 -2.20 28.54 5.54
N ALA A 341 -1.14 29.15 5.02
CA ALA A 341 0.09 28.44 4.68
C ALA A 341 0.84 27.96 5.95
N GLU A 342 0.82 28.73 7.02
CA GLU A 342 1.41 28.33 8.32
C GLU A 342 0.65 27.15 8.94
N LEU A 343 -0.69 27.20 8.92
CA LEU A 343 -1.53 26.10 9.38
C LEU A 343 -1.32 24.83 8.55
N ALA A 344 -1.26 24.95 7.23
CA ALA A 344 -0.97 23.83 6.35
C ALA A 344 0.40 23.22 6.68
N HIS A 345 1.41 24.03 6.91
CA HIS A 345 2.74 23.57 7.31
C HIS A 345 2.73 22.86 8.66
N LEU A 346 1.99 23.37 9.66
CA LEU A 346 1.81 22.71 10.95
C LEU A 346 1.14 21.34 10.78
N VAL A 347 0.07 21.25 9.98
CA VAL A 347 -0.62 20.00 9.68
C VAL A 347 0.32 19.00 9.01
N ASP A 348 1.14 19.44 8.07
CA ASP A 348 2.12 18.60 7.38
C ASP A 348 3.18 18.05 8.36
N ARG A 349 3.71 18.88 9.26
CA ARG A 349 4.67 18.44 10.29
C ARG A 349 4.07 17.42 11.26
N LEU A 350 2.86 17.70 11.76
CA LEU A 350 2.13 16.77 12.63
C LEU A 350 1.83 15.46 11.89
N GLY A 351 1.43 15.56 10.62
CA GLY A 351 1.18 14.43 9.74
C GLY A 351 2.43 13.57 9.47
N ALA A 352 3.58 14.19 9.30
CA ALA A 352 4.86 13.51 9.15
C ALA A 352 5.24 12.73 10.41
N ARG A 353 5.03 13.32 11.60
CA ARG A 353 5.41 12.72 12.87
C ARG A 353 4.43 11.64 13.36
N PHE A 354 3.13 11.91 13.32
CA PHE A 354 2.09 11.03 13.89
C PHE A 354 1.38 10.16 12.87
N GLY A 355 1.54 10.43 11.58
CA GLY A 355 0.83 9.82 10.48
C GLY A 355 -0.37 10.66 10.02
N LEU A 356 -0.56 10.73 8.70
CA LEU A 356 -1.56 11.59 8.05
C LEU A 356 -3.01 11.34 8.51
N ARG A 357 -3.34 10.10 8.88
CA ARG A 357 -4.70 9.74 9.33
C ARG A 357 -5.03 10.16 10.74
N ARG A 358 -4.01 10.46 11.57
CA ARG A 358 -4.20 10.85 12.98
C ARG A 358 -4.42 12.34 13.15
N VAL A 359 -4.02 13.14 12.18
CA VAL A 359 -4.28 14.58 12.16
C VAL A 359 -5.57 14.79 11.39
N THR A 360 -6.66 15.06 12.11
CA THR A 360 -7.98 15.19 11.52
C THR A 360 -8.53 16.60 11.70
N ARG A 361 -9.40 17.01 10.79
CA ARG A 361 -10.25 18.20 10.93
C ARG A 361 -11.71 17.79 10.95
N LEU A 362 -12.50 18.55 11.67
CA LEU A 362 -13.94 18.36 11.71
C LEU A 362 -14.59 19.08 10.54
N VAL A 363 -15.40 18.36 9.78
CA VAL A 363 -16.11 18.89 8.60
C VAL A 363 -17.60 18.72 8.81
N PRO A 364 -18.40 19.80 8.77
CA PRO A 364 -19.86 19.70 8.82
C PRO A 364 -20.39 18.79 7.70
N GLN A 365 -21.40 18.01 8.02
CA GLN A 365 -22.09 17.11 7.09
C GLN A 365 -23.52 17.63 6.88
N ASP A 366 -24.07 17.42 5.69
CA ASP A 366 -25.47 17.75 5.37
C ASP A 366 -26.39 16.69 5.95
N THR A 367 -26.62 16.77 7.25
CA THR A 367 -27.55 15.90 7.98
C THR A 367 -28.07 16.58 9.24
N HIS A 368 -29.33 16.31 9.56
CA HIS A 368 -29.98 16.77 10.79
C HIS A 368 -29.77 15.84 11.99
N ILE A 369 -29.14 14.68 11.76
CA ILE A 369 -28.87 13.70 12.82
C ILE A 369 -27.61 14.12 13.56
N PRO A 370 -27.66 14.36 14.90
CA PRO A 370 -26.56 14.94 15.65
C PRO A 370 -25.25 14.17 15.53
N GLU A 371 -25.30 12.84 15.59
CA GLU A 371 -24.11 11.97 15.54
C GLU A 371 -23.37 12.04 14.19
N PHE A 372 -24.08 12.42 13.14
CA PHE A 372 -23.54 12.49 11.78
C PHE A 372 -23.34 13.93 11.29
N ALA A 373 -23.66 14.93 12.14
CA ALA A 373 -23.58 16.33 11.74
C ALA A 373 -22.14 16.80 11.49
N VAL A 374 -21.15 16.09 12.03
CA VAL A 374 -19.73 16.39 11.86
C VAL A 374 -18.97 15.10 11.59
N ALA A 375 -18.12 15.11 10.58
CA ALA A 375 -17.19 14.02 10.30
C ALA A 375 -15.75 14.45 10.54
N ALA A 376 -14.96 13.58 11.17
CA ALA A 376 -13.52 13.74 11.26
C ALA A 376 -12.89 13.23 9.97
N VAL A 377 -12.27 14.11 9.18
CA VAL A 377 -11.55 13.75 7.96
C VAL A 377 -10.07 14.08 8.11
N PRO A 378 -9.16 13.32 7.47
CA PRO A 378 -7.74 13.65 7.50
C PRO A 378 -7.51 15.12 7.08
N ALA A 379 -6.74 15.85 7.87
CA ALA A 379 -6.50 17.27 7.64
C ALA A 379 -5.76 17.53 6.31
N SER A 380 -5.01 16.54 5.82
CA SER A 380 -4.30 16.56 4.53
C SER A 380 -5.22 16.38 3.31
N GLU A 381 -6.45 15.89 3.51
CA GLU A 381 -7.42 15.74 2.43
C GLU A 381 -8.11 17.08 2.15
N ASN A 382 -7.69 17.76 1.09
CA ASN A 382 -8.34 18.97 0.63
C ASN A 382 -9.61 18.64 -0.21
N ARG A 383 -10.50 17.82 0.35
CA ARG A 383 -11.84 17.68 -0.19
C ARG A 383 -12.61 18.96 0.11
N ARG A 384 -12.66 19.86 -0.85
CA ARG A 384 -13.81 20.79 -0.92
C ARG A 384 -15.05 19.88 -0.90
N PRO A 385 -16.04 20.13 -0.06
CA PRO A 385 -17.30 19.41 -0.13
C PRO A 385 -17.74 19.48 -1.60
N ARG A 386 -17.95 18.32 -2.24
CA ARG A 386 -18.66 18.30 -3.53
C ARG A 386 -20.06 18.80 -3.21
N THR A 387 -20.25 20.07 -3.40
CA THR A 387 -21.58 20.60 -3.64
C THR A 387 -21.98 19.99 -4.99
N ASP A 388 -22.69 18.86 -4.92
CA ASP A 388 -23.44 18.37 -6.07
C ASP A 388 -24.42 19.47 -6.42
N ASN A 389 -24.11 20.18 -7.50
CA ASN A 389 -24.86 21.29 -8.06
C ASN A 389 -26.19 20.82 -8.70
N ARG A 390 -26.92 19.92 -8.03
CA ARG A 390 -28.19 19.38 -8.51
C ARG A 390 -29.36 19.52 -7.54
N ASN A 391 -29.32 20.45 -6.60
CA ASN A 391 -30.58 20.91 -5.99
C ASN A 391 -30.44 22.31 -5.37
N PRO A 392 -31.04 23.35 -5.96
CA PRO A 392 -31.04 24.70 -5.38
C PRO A 392 -32.06 24.88 -4.24
N SER A 393 -32.44 23.80 -3.55
CA SER A 393 -33.45 23.82 -2.48
C SER A 393 -32.93 23.42 -1.11
N SER A 394 -31.62 23.44 -0.85
CA SER A 394 -31.14 23.31 0.52
C SER A 394 -31.28 24.65 1.25
N VAL A 395 -32.19 24.69 2.20
CA VAL A 395 -32.54 25.86 3.05
C VAL A 395 -31.39 26.30 3.97
N PHE A 396 -30.22 25.71 3.85
CA PHE A 396 -28.98 26.06 4.58
C PHE A 396 -27.98 26.77 3.65
N GLY A 397 -28.45 27.87 3.03
CA GLY A 397 -27.55 28.83 2.40
C GLY A 397 -26.78 29.62 3.46
N ARG A 398 -25.42 29.64 3.27
CA ARG A 398 -24.48 30.57 3.87
C ARG A 398 -24.77 30.93 5.32
N LEU A 399 -23.97 30.38 6.23
CA LEU A 399 -23.72 31.01 7.53
C LEU A 399 -23.07 32.38 7.25
N SER A 400 -23.89 33.40 6.96
CA SER A 400 -23.50 34.77 7.13
C SER A 400 -23.53 35.07 8.62
N SER A 401 -22.56 35.82 9.09
CA SER A 401 -22.26 36.18 10.47
C SER A 401 -23.35 36.93 11.23
N ASP A 402 -24.60 36.99 10.77
CA ASP A 402 -25.66 37.80 11.37
C ASP A 402 -26.96 37.03 11.69
N GLN A 403 -26.90 35.67 11.80
CA GLN A 403 -28.09 34.91 12.27
C GLN A 403 -27.75 33.98 13.42
N ASP A 404 -27.29 34.56 14.52
CA ASP A 404 -26.96 33.87 15.76
C ASP A 404 -28.17 33.49 16.65
N SER A 405 -29.40 33.49 16.13
CA SER A 405 -30.55 33.38 17.03
C SER A 405 -31.55 32.25 16.84
N LEU A 406 -31.34 31.28 15.91
CA LEU A 406 -32.38 30.26 15.64
C LEU A 406 -31.87 28.79 15.57
N ALA A 407 -30.59 28.50 15.67
CA ALA A 407 -30.14 27.13 15.76
C ALA A 407 -30.32 26.60 17.19
N PRO A 408 -31.01 25.48 17.41
CA PRO A 408 -31.14 24.93 18.76
C PRO A 408 -29.76 24.63 19.35
N ALA A 409 -29.51 25.08 20.58
CA ALA A 409 -28.22 24.86 21.23
C ALA A 409 -27.97 23.35 21.39
N ARG A 410 -26.82 22.90 20.93
CA ARG A 410 -26.37 21.52 21.05
C ARG A 410 -25.43 21.35 22.25
N PRO A 411 -25.35 20.17 22.87
CA PRO A 411 -24.40 19.92 23.96
C PRO A 411 -22.95 20.00 23.46
N ILE A 412 -22.08 20.53 24.29
CA ILE A 412 -20.62 20.58 23.98
C ILE A 412 -20.01 19.19 23.91
N HIS A 413 -20.51 18.30 24.76
CA HIS A 413 -20.08 16.91 24.78
C HIS A 413 -21.23 15.99 24.37
N LEU A 414 -21.15 15.43 23.16
CA LEU A 414 -22.07 14.44 22.66
C LEU A 414 -21.46 13.04 22.87
N PHE A 415 -22.23 12.12 23.44
CA PHE A 415 -21.77 10.75 23.58
C PHE A 415 -21.80 10.01 22.25
N GLU A 416 -20.72 9.33 21.91
CA GLU A 416 -20.65 8.48 20.72
C GLU A 416 -21.72 7.39 20.74
N ARG A 417 -22.03 6.87 21.93
CA ARG A 417 -23.15 5.95 22.19
C ARG A 417 -24.01 6.53 23.30
N PRO A 418 -25.28 6.85 23.01
CA PRO A 418 -26.21 7.29 24.03
C PRO A 418 -26.33 6.29 25.18
N GLU A 419 -26.30 6.78 26.40
CA GLU A 419 -26.44 5.94 27.59
C GLU A 419 -27.92 5.74 27.95
N PRO A 420 -28.38 4.50 28.12
CA PRO A 420 -29.78 4.25 28.56
C PRO A 420 -30.01 4.76 29.97
N ILE A 421 -31.15 5.36 30.18
CA ILE A 421 -31.57 5.92 31.49
C ILE A 421 -32.98 5.47 31.83
N GLU A 422 -33.28 5.47 33.12
CA GLU A 422 -34.65 5.34 33.63
C GLU A 422 -35.25 6.73 33.83
N ALA A 423 -36.33 7.05 33.15
CA ALA A 423 -37.01 8.33 33.29
C ALA A 423 -38.49 8.18 33.61
N ILE A 424 -39.01 9.09 34.42
CA ILE A 424 -40.44 9.30 34.63
C ILE A 424 -40.79 10.63 34.01
N ALA A 425 -41.68 10.57 33.03
CA ALA A 425 -42.07 11.72 32.21
C ALA A 425 -43.60 11.92 32.25
N GLU A 426 -44.02 13.11 31.92
CA GLU A 426 -45.45 13.43 31.73
C GLU A 426 -45.99 12.79 30.44
N VAL A 427 -47.13 12.16 30.51
CA VAL A 427 -47.77 11.44 29.40
C VAL A 427 -48.80 12.37 28.74
N PRO A 428 -48.92 12.39 27.40
CA PRO A 428 -48.28 11.50 26.42
C PRO A 428 -46.93 11.94 25.91
N ASP A 429 -46.60 13.22 25.90
CA ASP A 429 -45.43 13.77 25.17
C ASP A 429 -44.58 14.74 25.99
N GLY A 430 -44.81 14.80 27.31
CA GLY A 430 -44.10 15.72 28.20
C GLY A 430 -42.67 15.34 28.50
N PRO A 431 -41.90 16.31 29.03
CA PRO A 431 -40.50 16.11 29.44
C PRO A 431 -40.41 15.19 30.67
N PRO A 432 -39.24 14.64 30.98
CA PRO A 432 -39.04 13.88 32.18
C PRO A 432 -39.13 14.79 33.43
N VAL A 433 -39.79 14.33 34.47
CA VAL A 433 -39.88 14.99 35.80
C VAL A 433 -38.70 14.57 36.67
N ARG A 434 -38.23 13.34 36.50
CA ARG A 434 -37.00 12.82 37.14
C ARG A 434 -36.40 11.72 36.27
N PHE A 435 -35.08 11.58 36.37
CA PHE A 435 -34.35 10.50 35.66
C PHE A 435 -33.22 9.96 36.52
N ARG A 436 -32.86 8.69 36.26
CA ARG A 436 -31.71 8.04 36.92
C ARG A 436 -30.61 7.82 35.88
N TRP A 437 -29.45 8.41 36.15
CA TRP A 437 -28.25 8.26 35.33
C TRP A 437 -27.09 7.81 36.21
N ARG A 438 -26.36 6.78 35.79
CA ARG A 438 -25.19 6.23 36.50
C ARG A 438 -25.47 6.01 37.99
N ARG A 439 -26.65 5.46 38.34
CA ARG A 439 -27.19 5.18 39.70
C ARG A 439 -27.60 6.41 40.51
N VAL A 440 -27.37 7.63 39.99
CA VAL A 440 -27.81 8.86 40.65
C VAL A 440 -29.19 9.27 40.17
N LEU A 441 -30.08 9.59 41.06
CA LEU A 441 -31.42 10.12 40.79
C LEU A 441 -31.34 11.66 40.69
N HIS A 442 -31.77 12.19 39.56
CA HIS A 442 -31.85 13.62 39.29
C HIS A 442 -33.32 14.05 39.23
N GLN A 443 -33.67 15.14 39.95
CA GLN A 443 -34.95 15.82 39.79
C GLN A 443 -34.79 16.95 38.81
N VAL A 444 -35.77 17.07 37.92
CA VAL A 444 -35.75 18.09 36.84
C VAL A 444 -36.29 19.40 37.38
N ALA A 445 -35.47 20.47 37.30
CA ALA A 445 -35.84 21.83 37.63
C ALA A 445 -36.46 22.54 36.41
N HIS A 446 -35.86 22.34 35.25
CA HIS A 446 -36.26 22.98 33.96
C HIS A 446 -36.10 22.02 32.80
N ALA A 447 -37.01 22.05 31.85
CA ALA A 447 -36.95 21.26 30.62
C ALA A 447 -37.50 22.03 29.43
N GLU A 448 -36.81 21.94 28.33
CA GLU A 448 -37.19 22.52 27.02
C GLU A 448 -37.29 21.39 25.99
N GLY A 449 -38.26 21.48 25.10
CA GLY A 449 -38.50 20.49 24.05
C GLY A 449 -39.97 20.08 23.93
N PRO A 450 -40.31 19.05 23.15
CA PRO A 450 -39.38 18.15 22.43
C PRO A 450 -38.89 18.74 21.12
N GLU A 451 -37.63 18.51 20.81
CA GLU A 451 -37.11 18.63 19.45
C GLU A 451 -37.21 17.24 18.78
N ARG A 452 -38.05 17.12 17.77
CA ARG A 452 -38.29 15.84 17.11
C ARG A 452 -37.34 15.62 15.95
N ILE A 453 -36.50 14.58 16.04
CA ILE A 453 -35.53 14.19 15.04
C ILE A 453 -35.94 12.82 14.46
N ALA A 454 -36.34 12.81 13.19
CA ALA A 454 -36.59 11.57 12.46
C ALA A 454 -35.30 11.01 11.90
N MET A 455 -35.12 9.71 11.99
CA MET A 455 -33.95 9.06 11.42
C MET A 455 -34.03 9.00 9.89
N GLN A 456 -32.89 8.98 9.22
CA GLN A 456 -32.78 8.89 7.75
C GLN A 456 -33.10 7.45 7.32
N TRP A 457 -34.30 7.23 6.77
CA TRP A 457 -34.81 5.90 6.40
C TRP A 457 -33.87 5.13 5.42
N TRP A 458 -33.12 5.85 4.59
CA TRP A 458 -32.17 5.24 3.65
C TRP A 458 -30.86 4.74 4.30
N ARG A 459 -30.63 5.05 5.58
CA ARG A 459 -29.52 4.55 6.38
C ARG A 459 -29.95 3.40 7.30
N ASP A 460 -31.24 3.13 7.38
CA ASP A 460 -31.80 2.08 8.21
C ASP A 460 -32.19 0.87 7.36
N GLU A 461 -31.21 0.03 7.06
CA GLU A 461 -31.40 -1.21 6.28
C GLU A 461 -32.40 -2.18 6.92
N GLN A 462 -32.69 -2.03 8.23
CA GLN A 462 -33.56 -2.93 8.98
C GLN A 462 -34.94 -2.31 9.27
N GLY A 463 -35.18 -1.05 8.92
CA GLY A 463 -36.45 -0.37 9.17
C GLY A 463 -36.80 -0.23 10.65
N ARG A 464 -35.82 -0.21 11.55
CA ARG A 464 -36.02 -0.21 13.01
C ARG A 464 -35.75 1.16 13.65
N ALA A 465 -35.25 2.10 12.91
CA ALA A 465 -34.90 3.42 13.44
C ALA A 465 -36.13 4.21 13.81
N LEU A 466 -36.29 4.45 15.09
CA LEU A 466 -37.42 5.17 15.66
C LEU A 466 -37.12 6.68 15.67
N THR A 467 -38.19 7.47 15.57
CA THR A 467 -38.12 8.93 15.78
C THR A 467 -37.69 9.22 17.20
N ARG A 468 -36.81 10.20 17.39
CA ARG A 468 -36.29 10.61 18.67
C ARG A 468 -36.85 11.98 19.05
N ASP A 469 -37.41 12.08 20.26
CA ASP A 469 -37.86 13.35 20.84
C ASP A 469 -36.84 13.78 21.89
N TYR A 470 -36.06 14.82 21.56
CA TYR A 470 -35.01 15.36 22.39
C TYR A 470 -35.52 16.44 23.34
N PHE A 471 -35.00 16.40 24.55
CA PHE A 471 -35.26 17.39 25.60
C PHE A 471 -33.94 17.90 26.17
N ARG A 472 -33.86 19.21 26.34
CA ARG A 472 -32.81 19.86 27.14
C ARG A 472 -33.32 19.95 28.56
N VAL A 473 -32.59 19.37 29.49
CA VAL A 473 -33.02 19.18 30.86
C VAL A 473 -31.95 19.74 31.83
N GLU A 474 -32.39 20.51 32.79
CA GLU A 474 -31.57 20.97 33.90
C GLU A 474 -32.11 20.36 35.22
N SER A 475 -31.19 19.74 35.97
CA SER A 475 -31.55 19.18 37.28
C SER A 475 -31.49 20.26 38.40
N ASN A 476 -32.08 19.96 39.57
CA ASN A 476 -32.03 20.82 40.73
C ASN A 476 -30.58 21.08 41.22
N GLU A 477 -29.66 20.17 40.87
CA GLU A 477 -28.24 20.28 41.17
C GLU A 477 -27.45 21.08 40.12
N GLY A 478 -28.13 21.64 39.09
CA GLY A 478 -27.54 22.41 38.01
C GLY A 478 -26.89 21.61 36.88
N VAL A 479 -27.08 20.29 36.90
CA VAL A 479 -26.56 19.42 35.79
C VAL A 479 -27.45 19.60 34.57
N ARG A 480 -26.83 20.02 33.43
CA ARG A 480 -27.53 20.23 32.16
C ARG A 480 -27.24 19.11 31.21
N VAL A 481 -28.27 18.41 30.76
CA VAL A 481 -28.17 17.20 29.93
C VAL A 481 -29.11 17.26 28.73
N TRP A 482 -28.71 16.56 27.68
CA TRP A 482 -29.55 16.35 26.50
C TRP A 482 -30.03 14.91 26.50
N LEU A 483 -31.34 14.77 26.75
CA LEU A 483 -32.00 13.46 26.80
C LEU A 483 -32.87 13.28 25.59
N TYR A 484 -33.09 12.06 25.19
CA TYR A 484 -34.12 11.77 24.20
C TYR A 484 -34.95 10.54 24.59
N ARG A 485 -36.15 10.56 24.12
CA ARG A 485 -37.08 9.45 24.10
C ARG A 485 -37.10 8.84 22.72
N GLU A 486 -36.99 7.51 22.60
CA GLU A 486 -37.06 6.80 21.36
C GLU A 486 -38.41 6.13 21.17
N GLY A 487 -39.16 6.53 20.12
CA GLY A 487 -40.51 6.07 19.85
C GLY A 487 -41.59 6.82 20.66
N PHE A 488 -42.87 6.42 20.46
CA PHE A 488 -44.01 7.03 21.06
C PHE A 488 -44.64 6.13 22.13
N TYR A 489 -45.32 6.74 23.11
CA TYR A 489 -46.15 6.01 24.05
C TYR A 489 -47.33 5.34 23.29
N ASN A 490 -47.44 4.04 23.38
CA ASN A 490 -48.60 3.31 22.89
C ASN A 490 -49.03 2.25 23.92
N ALA A 491 -50.22 1.64 23.71
CA ALA A 491 -50.81 0.72 24.66
C ALA A 491 -49.98 -0.59 24.89
N ARG A 492 -48.94 -0.84 24.04
CA ARG A 492 -48.17 -2.08 24.07
C ARG A 492 -46.69 -1.92 24.44
N ALA A 493 -46.12 -0.69 24.37
CA ALA A 493 -44.71 -0.47 24.63
C ALA A 493 -44.46 0.85 25.36
N LYS A 494 -43.56 0.85 26.31
CA LYS A 494 -43.00 2.05 26.93
C LYS A 494 -41.79 2.48 26.09
N PRO A 495 -41.65 3.76 25.77
CA PRO A 495 -40.47 4.26 25.03
C PRO A 495 -39.22 4.15 25.91
N ASN A 496 -38.08 3.93 25.27
CA ASN A 496 -36.79 3.96 25.93
C ASN A 496 -36.26 5.39 26.01
N TRP A 497 -35.57 5.70 27.11
CA TRP A 497 -34.94 6.97 27.33
C TRP A 497 -33.42 6.84 27.33
N PHE A 498 -32.77 7.83 26.75
CA PHE A 498 -31.31 7.88 26.63
C PHE A 498 -30.76 9.27 26.96
N LEU A 499 -29.59 9.30 27.57
CA LEU A 499 -28.78 10.50 27.70
C LEU A 499 -27.75 10.53 26.57
N HIS A 500 -27.78 11.60 25.79
CA HIS A 500 -26.97 11.71 24.57
C HIS A 500 -25.85 12.75 24.68
N GLY A 501 -25.97 13.73 25.57
CA GLY A 501 -24.94 14.74 25.74
C GLY A 501 -25.03 15.56 26.99
N LEU A 502 -23.95 16.30 27.27
CA LEU A 502 -23.80 17.20 28.40
C LEU A 502 -23.57 18.62 27.91
N PHE A 503 -24.29 19.57 28.47
CA PHE A 503 -24.01 20.98 28.31
C PHE A 503 -22.98 21.44 29.36
N ALA A 504 -22.31 22.58 29.08
CA ALA A 504 -21.40 23.19 30.05
C ALA A 504 -22.16 23.73 31.27
#